data_0606c163a0e37ba2974518c28d07b024
#
_entry.id   0606c163a0e37ba2974518c28d07b024
#
_cell.length_a   1.000
_cell.length_b   1.000
_cell.length_c   1.000
_cell.angle_alpha   90.00
_cell.angle_beta   90.00
_cell.angle_gamma   90.00
#
_symmetry.space_group_name_H-M   'P 1'
#
loop_
_entity.id
_entity.type
_entity.pdbx_description
1 polymer ?
#
loop_
_entity_poly.entity_id
_entity_poly.type
_entity_poly.pdbx_seq_one_letter_code
_entity_poly.pdbx_strand_id
1 'polypeptide(L)'
;MASDFLSNLTILTQNMIDELPICDLHVHLPGVISPDTAWDLGIRNKLITVKKKPDGGYSYSSGPKSLSIEDPHEHYVDIFNRDFYLDNKGRPQGLKYNMDFESFKSFDRIMATIQGHRHPPGGIQAKDDMLFVLDRFLDECIRQKVFYTELQQNIKIAYLLFPDESPENARKHLYLLFQKVIKKYQDKGVKLRFLHCFNKTKAAMETKPTHERTLEAANWLEEAQKTAPGVFVGIESAGHEKDEAGWPVHLKAGYERVKQLGLGCEAHGGEGIGVEHMLDVVKTLPITRLAHGFQIIEDIDAIEYVKRSGITLVMMPVINFNLGLRLHAIEKNEKEYTPCAKTKGGKKIYVRDLWKHPFFELFRKHKMKITLSSDNPDIGGVPIKKIISTLAGLGKMPVPEGFHPLKAEELVVLCLNGVEAIFEEESIKAEYKELLSHWIEKYNLNQDYIKCLQK
;
A
#
# COMPACT_ATOMS: atom_id res chain seq x y z
N MET A 1 -26.38 14.34 -18.49
CA MET A 1 -26.87 13.21 -17.66
C MET A 1 -25.85 12.75 -16.61
N ALA A 2 -24.59 12.41 -16.93
CA ALA A 2 -23.63 11.99 -15.88
C ALA A 2 -23.20 13.12 -14.93
N SER A 3 -22.99 14.34 -15.43
CA SER A 3 -22.64 15.51 -14.61
C SER A 3 -23.73 15.88 -13.60
N ASP A 4 -24.98 15.83 -14.03
CA ASP A 4 -26.14 16.19 -13.21
C ASP A 4 -26.37 15.16 -12.09
N PHE A 5 -26.08 13.88 -12.35
CA PHE A 5 -26.13 12.83 -11.34
C PHE A 5 -25.09 13.05 -10.23
N LEU A 6 -23.83 13.30 -10.59
CA LEU A 6 -22.75 13.53 -9.63
C LEU A 6 -22.96 14.81 -8.79
N SER A 7 -23.65 15.81 -9.33
CA SER A 7 -24.00 17.04 -8.63
C SER A 7 -25.00 16.82 -7.50
N ASN A 8 -25.81 15.76 -7.58
CA ASN A 8 -26.81 15.42 -6.56
C ASN A 8 -26.28 14.55 -5.43
N LEU A 9 -25.03 14.05 -5.54
CA LEU A 9 -24.41 13.26 -4.48
C LEU A 9 -23.89 14.15 -3.35
N THR A 10 -23.86 13.59 -2.15
CA THR A 10 -23.44 14.29 -0.92
C THR A 10 -21.95 14.62 -0.97
N ILE A 11 -21.61 15.88 -0.71
CA ILE A 11 -20.23 16.34 -0.60
C ILE A 11 -19.62 15.78 0.69
N LEU A 12 -18.46 15.13 0.55
CA LEU A 12 -17.70 14.64 1.70
C LEU A 12 -17.13 15.83 2.50
N THR A 13 -17.27 15.75 3.81
CA THR A 13 -16.60 16.65 4.76
C THR A 13 -15.51 15.90 5.51
N GLN A 14 -14.55 16.62 6.10
CA GLN A 14 -13.48 15.99 6.90
C GLN A 14 -14.07 15.19 8.07
N ASN A 15 -15.10 15.72 8.74
CA ASN A 15 -15.78 15.03 9.84
C ASN A 15 -16.42 13.70 9.40
N MET A 16 -17.04 13.65 8.23
CA MET A 16 -17.57 12.41 7.66
C MET A 16 -16.46 11.38 7.45
N ILE A 17 -15.33 11.83 6.90
CA ILE A 17 -14.18 10.96 6.65
C ILE A 17 -13.58 10.45 7.96
N ASP A 18 -13.39 11.32 8.96
CA ASP A 18 -12.81 10.95 10.25
C ASP A 18 -13.65 9.92 11.00
N GLU A 19 -14.96 9.96 10.83
CA GLU A 19 -15.89 9.05 11.47
C GLU A 19 -16.17 7.75 10.69
N LEU A 20 -15.80 7.68 9.42
CA LEU A 20 -16.02 6.50 8.60
C LEU A 20 -15.24 5.29 9.15
N PRO A 21 -15.89 4.15 9.43
CA PRO A 21 -15.17 2.88 9.59
C PRO A 21 -14.61 2.46 8.24
N ILE A 22 -13.34 2.07 8.17
CA ILE A 22 -12.70 1.73 6.90
C ILE A 22 -11.88 0.45 6.96
N CYS A 23 -11.78 -0.26 5.82
CA CYS A 23 -10.85 -1.36 5.62
C CYS A 23 -9.66 -0.88 4.78
N ASP A 24 -8.44 -1.27 5.17
CA ASP A 24 -7.21 -1.03 4.42
C ASP A 24 -6.56 -2.36 4.06
N LEU A 25 -6.74 -2.81 2.82
CA LEU A 25 -6.48 -4.20 2.39
C LEU A 25 -5.09 -4.42 1.82
N HIS A 26 -4.32 -3.34 1.61
CA HIS A 26 -3.02 -3.43 0.97
C HIS A 26 -2.06 -2.46 1.65
N VAL A 27 -1.36 -2.96 2.67
CA VAL A 27 -0.43 -2.16 3.46
C VAL A 27 0.88 -2.94 3.64
N HIS A 28 1.97 -2.43 3.10
CA HIS A 28 3.28 -3.03 3.32
C HIS A 28 3.79 -2.70 4.72
N LEU A 29 4.19 -3.72 5.49
CA LEU A 29 4.70 -3.51 6.84
C LEU A 29 5.88 -2.54 6.91
N PRO A 30 6.86 -2.56 5.98
CA PRO A 30 7.89 -1.54 5.98
C PRO A 30 7.35 -0.13 5.78
N GLY A 31 6.24 0.00 5.04
CA GLY A 31 5.58 1.26 4.74
C GLY A 31 4.88 1.92 5.93
N VAL A 32 4.73 1.21 7.06
CA VAL A 32 4.14 1.75 8.31
C VAL A 32 5.18 2.28 9.29
N ILE A 33 6.46 2.35 8.88
CA ILE A 33 7.52 2.92 9.71
C ILE A 33 7.66 4.40 9.38
N SER A 34 7.09 5.26 10.21
CA SER A 34 7.25 6.71 10.09
C SER A 34 8.69 7.17 10.39
N PRO A 35 9.08 8.37 9.94
CA PRO A 35 10.38 8.95 10.32
C PRO A 35 10.64 8.98 11.82
N ASP A 36 9.62 9.33 12.61
CA ASP A 36 9.71 9.33 14.09
C ASP A 36 9.93 7.90 14.62
N THR A 37 9.21 6.93 14.08
CA THR A 37 9.38 5.52 14.46
C THR A 37 10.78 5.02 14.11
N ALA A 38 11.29 5.38 12.93
CA ALA A 38 12.64 5.02 12.50
C ALA A 38 13.71 5.66 13.40
N TRP A 39 13.54 6.93 13.80
CA TRP A 39 14.41 7.60 14.76
C TRP A 39 14.43 6.89 16.11
N ASP A 40 13.26 6.60 16.67
CA ASP A 40 13.16 5.93 17.96
C ASP A 40 13.78 4.54 17.94
N LEU A 41 13.59 3.77 16.86
CA LEU A 41 14.27 2.49 16.66
C LEU A 41 15.77 2.66 16.57
N GLY A 42 16.26 3.70 15.87
CA GLY A 42 17.66 4.02 15.76
C GLY A 42 18.31 4.32 17.11
N ILE A 43 17.64 5.09 17.97
CA ILE A 43 18.10 5.38 19.35
C ILE A 43 18.07 4.11 20.21
N ARG A 44 16.95 3.38 20.22
CA ARG A 44 16.79 2.13 21.01
C ARG A 44 17.88 1.10 20.69
N ASN A 45 18.17 0.91 19.42
CA ASN A 45 19.15 -0.06 18.94
C ASN A 45 20.59 0.49 18.92
N LYS A 46 20.81 1.70 19.46
CA LYS A 46 22.12 2.38 19.47
C LYS A 46 22.75 2.56 18.08
N LEU A 47 21.92 2.55 17.04
CA LEU A 47 22.32 2.86 15.66
C LEU A 47 22.45 4.36 15.45
N ILE A 48 21.67 5.15 16.20
CA ILE A 48 21.76 6.60 16.28
C ILE A 48 22.27 6.99 17.65
N THR A 49 23.39 7.73 17.70
CA THR A 49 23.94 8.33 18.93
C THR A 49 23.99 9.84 18.76
N VAL A 50 23.39 10.56 19.70
CA VAL A 50 23.40 12.02 19.75
C VAL A 50 24.52 12.49 20.66
N LYS A 51 25.29 13.48 20.18
CA LYS A 51 26.40 14.09 20.93
C LYS A 51 26.25 15.60 20.97
N LYS A 52 26.40 16.21 22.17
CA LYS A 52 26.46 17.66 22.33
C LYS A 52 27.79 18.18 21.81
N LYS A 53 27.80 19.28 21.11
CA LYS A 53 28.97 19.97 20.59
C LYS A 53 29.40 21.11 21.52
N PRO A 54 30.71 21.57 21.42
CA PRO A 54 31.19 22.68 22.20
C PRO A 54 30.47 24.01 21.99
N ASP A 55 29.88 24.21 20.81
CA ASP A 55 29.12 25.39 20.42
C ASP A 55 27.67 25.41 21.00
N GLY A 56 27.30 24.38 21.76
CA GLY A 56 25.98 24.27 22.38
C GLY A 56 24.99 23.47 21.59
N GLY A 57 25.21 23.22 20.28
CA GLY A 57 24.37 22.39 19.43
C GLY A 57 24.68 20.90 19.53
N TYR A 58 24.12 20.11 18.63
CA TYR A 58 24.23 18.65 18.63
C TYR A 58 24.73 18.12 17.29
N SER A 59 25.22 16.89 17.31
CA SER A 59 25.43 16.05 16.14
C SER A 59 24.90 14.65 16.43
N TYR A 60 24.57 13.89 15.39
CA TYR A 60 24.20 12.48 15.52
C TYR A 60 24.95 11.62 14.50
N SER A 61 25.08 10.32 14.79
CA SER A 61 26.04 9.42 14.09
C SER A 61 25.78 9.26 12.58
N SER A 62 24.57 9.43 12.11
CA SER A 62 24.18 9.38 10.69
C SER A 62 23.95 10.77 10.06
N GLY A 63 24.08 11.83 10.86
CA GLY A 63 23.92 13.21 10.40
C GLY A 63 25.20 13.81 9.83
N PRO A 64 25.11 15.01 9.22
CA PRO A 64 26.28 15.72 8.69
C PRO A 64 27.26 16.09 9.81
N LYS A 65 28.50 15.61 9.69
CA LYS A 65 29.54 15.77 10.72
C LYS A 65 30.00 17.22 10.94
N SER A 66 29.84 18.07 9.93
CA SER A 66 30.31 19.46 9.93
C SER A 66 29.33 20.46 10.54
N LEU A 67 28.04 20.10 10.63
CA LEU A 67 27.02 21.02 11.13
C LEU A 67 26.74 20.82 12.62
N SER A 68 26.51 21.94 13.33
CA SER A 68 25.86 21.94 14.63
C SER A 68 24.35 22.04 14.42
N ILE A 69 23.61 21.13 15.01
CA ILE A 69 22.18 20.95 14.80
C ILE A 69 21.48 21.30 16.10
N GLU A 70 20.47 22.17 16.05
CA GLU A 70 19.71 22.57 17.24
C GLU A 70 18.85 21.41 17.74
N ASP A 71 18.07 20.78 16.86
CA ASP A 71 17.28 19.59 17.13
C ASP A 71 17.66 18.44 16.21
N PRO A 72 18.37 17.42 16.71
CA PRO A 72 18.79 16.27 15.90
C PRO A 72 17.64 15.41 15.41
N HIS A 73 16.53 15.31 16.16
CA HIS A 73 15.37 14.55 15.77
C HIS A 73 14.64 15.24 14.61
N GLU A 74 14.34 16.53 14.75
CA GLU A 74 13.70 17.31 13.69
C GLU A 74 14.55 17.28 12.40
N HIS A 75 15.86 17.45 12.52
CA HIS A 75 16.77 17.36 11.39
C HIS A 75 16.77 15.97 10.71
N TYR A 76 16.70 14.88 11.50
CA TYR A 76 16.59 13.52 10.96
C TYR A 76 15.27 13.33 10.20
N VAL A 77 14.17 13.77 10.79
CA VAL A 77 12.83 13.74 10.18
C VAL A 77 12.81 14.54 8.88
N ASP A 78 13.44 15.73 8.87
CA ASP A 78 13.55 16.56 7.67
C ASP A 78 14.36 15.89 6.55
N ILE A 79 15.49 15.24 6.90
CA ILE A 79 16.28 14.48 5.91
C ILE A 79 15.47 13.30 5.39
N PHE A 80 14.85 12.55 6.29
CA PHE A 80 14.00 11.42 5.92
C PHE A 80 12.89 11.89 4.98
N ASN A 81 12.20 12.98 5.34
CA ASN A 81 11.16 13.58 4.51
C ASN A 81 11.69 14.08 3.16
N ARG A 82 12.89 14.70 3.11
CA ARG A 82 13.50 15.13 1.84
C ARG A 82 13.88 13.96 0.95
N ASP A 83 14.36 12.89 1.55
CA ASP A 83 14.85 11.74 0.81
C ASP A 83 13.71 10.81 0.37
N PHE A 84 12.58 10.84 1.10
CA PHE A 84 11.45 9.94 0.90
C PHE A 84 10.12 10.63 0.57
N TYR A 85 9.98 11.95 0.84
CA TYR A 85 8.71 12.65 0.68
C TYR A 85 8.75 13.74 -0.38
N LEU A 86 7.59 14.36 -0.58
CA LEU A 86 7.36 15.37 -1.58
C LEU A 86 7.82 16.76 -1.10
N ASP A 87 8.39 17.55 -2.02
CA ASP A 87 8.60 18.97 -1.76
C ASP A 87 7.28 19.74 -1.61
N ASN A 88 7.36 21.03 -1.25
CA ASN A 88 6.20 21.93 -1.12
C ASN A 88 5.38 22.09 -2.41
N LYS A 89 5.86 21.55 -3.55
CA LYS A 89 5.18 21.53 -4.84
C LYS A 89 4.64 20.11 -5.18
N GLY A 90 4.66 19.18 -4.21
CA GLY A 90 4.22 17.82 -4.40
C GLY A 90 5.15 16.98 -5.29
N ARG A 91 6.44 17.31 -5.36
CA ARG A 91 7.43 16.56 -6.13
C ARG A 91 8.30 15.75 -5.20
N PRO A 92 8.56 14.47 -5.48
CA PRO A 92 9.50 13.67 -4.70
C PRO A 92 10.87 14.34 -4.71
N GLN A 93 11.43 14.53 -3.54
CA GLN A 93 12.77 15.14 -3.41
C GLN A 93 13.81 14.04 -3.44
N GLY A 94 14.08 13.15 -2.89
CA GLY A 94 15.24 12.27 -2.88
C GLY A 94 15.23 11.15 -3.90
N LEU A 95 14.07 10.72 -4.29
CA LEU A 95 13.92 9.72 -5.34
C LEU A 95 13.71 10.48 -6.65
N LYS A 96 14.66 10.40 -7.55
CA LYS A 96 14.48 10.86 -8.94
C LYS A 96 13.44 9.94 -9.58
N TYR A 97 12.18 10.12 -9.23
CA TYR A 97 11.07 9.38 -9.82
C TYR A 97 10.85 9.83 -11.26
N ASN A 98 11.62 9.26 -12.11
CA ASN A 98 11.19 8.90 -13.43
C ASN A 98 10.80 7.45 -13.34
N MET A 99 9.69 7.04 -13.89
CA MET A 99 9.20 5.65 -13.94
C MET A 99 10.18 4.67 -14.62
N ASP A 100 11.46 4.92 -14.47
CA ASP A 100 12.49 4.02 -14.89
C ASP A 100 12.77 2.97 -13.81
N PHE A 101 13.34 1.89 -14.25
CA PHE A 101 13.77 0.77 -13.44
C PHE A 101 14.62 1.18 -12.21
N GLU A 102 15.42 2.24 -12.33
CA GLU A 102 16.33 2.69 -11.28
C GLU A 102 15.61 3.41 -10.13
N SER A 103 14.50 4.07 -10.42
CA SER A 103 13.66 4.73 -9.39
C SER A 103 12.93 3.70 -8.54
N PHE A 104 12.37 2.67 -9.19
CA PHE A 104 11.73 1.57 -8.47
C PHE A 104 12.74 0.78 -7.62
N LYS A 105 13.94 0.52 -8.14
CA LYS A 105 15.03 -0.07 -7.34
C LYS A 105 15.44 0.78 -6.15
N SER A 106 15.36 2.09 -6.26
CA SER A 106 15.65 2.99 -5.14
C SER A 106 14.58 2.88 -4.07
N PHE A 107 13.31 2.81 -4.45
CA PHE A 107 12.18 2.57 -3.55
C PHE A 107 12.29 1.19 -2.87
N ASP A 108 12.55 0.14 -3.61
CA ASP A 108 12.79 -1.22 -3.08
C ASP A 108 13.97 -1.24 -2.08
N ARG A 109 15.04 -0.50 -2.34
CA ARG A 109 16.16 -0.36 -1.40
C ARG A 109 15.75 0.34 -0.11
N ILE A 110 14.91 1.36 -0.21
CA ILE A 110 14.36 2.06 0.95
C ILE A 110 13.52 1.11 1.78
N MET A 111 12.61 0.40 1.14
CA MET A 111 11.76 -0.59 1.79
C MET A 111 12.57 -1.69 2.48
N ALA A 112 13.61 -2.22 1.81
CA ALA A 112 14.54 -3.19 2.38
C ALA A 112 15.38 -2.62 3.54
N THR A 113 15.74 -1.35 3.47
CA THR A 113 16.53 -0.65 4.48
C THR A 113 15.74 -0.48 5.78
N ILE A 114 14.49 -0.09 5.67
CA ILE A 114 13.58 0.07 6.81
C ILE A 114 13.31 -1.27 7.51
N GLN A 115 13.32 -2.38 6.79
CA GLN A 115 13.17 -3.73 7.36
C GLN A 115 14.38 -4.26 8.13
N GLY A 116 15.42 -3.51 8.35
CA GLY A 116 16.56 -3.97 9.13
C GLY A 116 17.92 -3.85 8.44
N HIS A 117 17.99 -3.22 7.27
CA HIS A 117 19.24 -3.01 6.54
C HIS A 117 19.82 -1.60 6.78
N ARG A 118 21.12 -1.48 6.59
CA ARG A 118 22.09 -0.54 7.15
C ARG A 118 21.90 0.98 6.93
N HIS A 119 20.93 1.50 6.17
CA HIS A 119 20.75 2.95 5.94
C HIS A 119 19.35 3.33 5.47
N PRO A 120 18.71 4.36 6.02
CA PRO A 120 19.07 5.05 7.25
C PRO A 120 18.98 4.13 8.46
N PRO A 121 19.80 4.32 9.50
CA PRO A 121 19.73 3.52 10.70
C PRO A 121 18.39 3.74 11.39
N GLY A 122 17.67 2.69 11.73
CA GLY A 122 16.38 2.82 12.40
C GLY A 122 15.35 1.75 12.02
N GLY A 123 15.76 0.71 11.30
CA GLY A 123 14.86 -0.39 10.96
C GLY A 123 14.69 -1.42 12.08
N ILE A 124 13.81 -2.37 11.84
CA ILE A 124 13.55 -3.51 12.74
C ILE A 124 14.79 -4.39 12.84
N GLN A 125 15.31 -4.60 14.05
CA GLN A 125 16.47 -5.44 14.33
C GLN A 125 16.12 -6.68 15.16
N ALA A 126 15.01 -6.64 15.91
CA ALA A 126 14.60 -7.69 16.82
C ALA A 126 13.05 -7.76 16.94
N LYS A 127 12.56 -8.81 17.60
CA LYS A 127 11.12 -8.99 17.88
C LYS A 127 10.48 -7.80 18.61
N ASP A 128 11.22 -7.18 19.53
CA ASP A 128 10.71 -6.06 20.33
C ASP A 128 10.57 -4.78 19.48
N ASP A 129 11.39 -4.64 18.42
CA ASP A 129 11.23 -3.56 17.44
C ASP A 129 10.00 -3.82 16.56
N MET A 130 9.79 -5.07 16.16
CA MET A 130 8.58 -5.46 15.41
C MET A 130 7.32 -5.15 16.22
N LEU A 131 7.29 -5.49 17.50
CA LEU A 131 6.16 -5.18 18.38
C LEU A 131 5.96 -3.66 18.51
N PHE A 132 7.03 -2.91 18.66
CA PHE A 132 6.99 -1.46 18.75
C PHE A 132 6.40 -0.81 17.49
N VAL A 133 6.81 -1.27 16.31
CA VAL A 133 6.28 -0.80 15.02
C VAL A 133 4.79 -1.14 14.89
N LEU A 134 4.42 -2.40 15.17
CA LEU A 134 3.03 -2.85 15.08
C LEU A 134 2.13 -2.10 16.08
N ASP A 135 2.59 -1.88 17.30
CA ASP A 135 1.83 -1.12 18.30
C ASP A 135 1.57 0.32 17.83
N ARG A 136 2.58 1.02 17.30
CA ARG A 136 2.41 2.38 16.78
C ARG A 136 1.45 2.44 15.60
N PHE A 137 1.60 1.54 14.64
CA PHE A 137 0.71 1.48 13.49
C PHE A 137 -0.74 1.18 13.89
N LEU A 138 -0.94 0.20 14.78
CA LEU A 138 -2.29 -0.21 15.18
C LEU A 138 -2.97 0.82 16.10
N ASP A 139 -2.22 1.52 16.93
CA ASP A 139 -2.75 2.68 17.67
C ASP A 139 -3.16 3.81 16.72
N GLU A 140 -2.45 4.00 15.58
CA GLU A 140 -2.88 4.89 14.50
C GLU A 140 -4.16 4.39 13.83
N CYS A 141 -4.25 3.09 13.53
CA CYS A 141 -5.47 2.48 13.00
C CYS A 141 -6.69 2.75 13.90
N ILE A 142 -6.53 2.64 15.23
CA ILE A 142 -7.61 2.98 16.18
C ILE A 142 -8.02 4.44 16.01
N ARG A 143 -7.06 5.37 15.98
CA ARG A 143 -7.34 6.83 15.82
C ARG A 143 -8.05 7.12 14.50
N GLN A 144 -7.68 6.41 13.43
CA GLN A 144 -8.29 6.54 12.11
C GLN A 144 -9.57 5.73 11.93
N LYS A 145 -10.08 5.03 12.95
CA LYS A 145 -11.23 4.12 12.83
C LYS A 145 -11.07 3.10 11.70
N VAL A 146 -9.85 2.58 11.52
CA VAL A 146 -9.62 1.44 10.65
C VAL A 146 -10.16 0.19 11.35
N PHE A 147 -11.25 -0.36 10.80
CA PHE A 147 -11.88 -1.55 11.34
C PHE A 147 -11.10 -2.82 11.02
N TYR A 148 -10.58 -2.91 9.80
CA TYR A 148 -9.87 -4.08 9.29
C TYR A 148 -8.66 -3.66 8.46
N THR A 149 -7.53 -4.32 8.68
CA THR A 149 -6.32 -4.08 7.87
C THR A 149 -5.56 -5.37 7.60
N GLU A 150 -5.01 -5.48 6.39
CA GLU A 150 -4.14 -6.58 5.98
C GLU A 150 -2.72 -6.06 5.78
N LEU A 151 -1.80 -6.47 6.67
CA LEU A 151 -0.39 -6.14 6.55
C LEU A 151 0.36 -7.16 5.71
N GLN A 152 1.04 -6.68 4.71
CA GLN A 152 1.87 -7.48 3.82
C GLN A 152 3.28 -7.60 4.38
N GLN A 153 3.66 -8.83 4.72
CA GLN A 153 4.97 -9.13 5.29
C GLN A 153 5.53 -10.46 4.81
N ASN A 154 6.79 -10.46 4.41
CA ASN A 154 7.48 -11.69 4.07
C ASN A 154 7.79 -12.50 5.34
N ILE A 155 7.40 -13.77 5.35
CA ILE A 155 7.61 -14.68 6.49
C ILE A 155 9.12 -14.85 6.82
N LYS A 156 10.02 -14.64 5.86
CA LYS A 156 11.49 -14.68 6.11
C LYS A 156 11.96 -13.67 7.16
N ILE A 157 11.16 -12.66 7.53
CA ILE A 157 11.46 -11.76 8.65
C ILE A 157 11.68 -12.54 9.95
N ALA A 158 11.09 -13.72 10.08
CA ALA A 158 11.28 -14.60 11.23
C ALA A 158 12.75 -14.86 11.53
N TYR A 159 13.59 -15.01 10.49
CA TYR A 159 15.01 -15.31 10.65
C TYR A 159 15.83 -14.12 11.20
N LEU A 160 15.34 -12.90 10.99
CA LEU A 160 15.88 -11.71 11.63
C LEU A 160 15.42 -11.57 13.09
N LEU A 161 14.15 -11.88 13.36
CA LEU A 161 13.56 -11.69 14.69
C LEU A 161 13.96 -12.77 15.69
N PHE A 162 14.33 -13.96 15.19
CA PHE A 162 14.69 -15.15 15.98
C PHE A 162 15.96 -15.81 15.42
N PRO A 163 17.12 -15.10 15.46
CA PRO A 163 18.33 -15.54 14.75
C PRO A 163 18.97 -16.81 15.34
N ASP A 164 18.72 -17.11 16.61
CA ASP A 164 19.29 -18.27 17.32
C ASP A 164 18.44 -19.54 17.16
N GLU A 165 17.29 -19.44 16.45
CA GLU A 165 16.36 -20.55 16.25
C GLU A 165 16.58 -21.28 14.92
N SER A 166 16.15 -22.53 14.85
CA SER A 166 16.03 -23.18 13.56
C SER A 166 15.03 -22.43 12.67
N PRO A 167 15.17 -22.45 11.33
CA PRO A 167 14.25 -21.77 10.42
C PRO A 167 12.78 -22.12 10.65
N GLU A 168 12.49 -23.37 11.00
CA GLU A 168 11.13 -23.82 11.32
C GLU A 168 10.61 -23.21 12.62
N ASN A 169 11.43 -23.24 13.69
CA ASN A 169 11.04 -22.66 14.98
C ASN A 169 10.90 -21.15 14.91
N ALA A 170 11.80 -20.47 14.20
CA ALA A 170 11.72 -19.03 13.96
C ALA A 170 10.37 -18.64 13.32
N ARG A 171 9.92 -19.37 12.28
CA ARG A 171 8.61 -19.13 11.67
C ARG A 171 7.45 -19.40 12.63
N LYS A 172 7.48 -20.50 13.38
CA LYS A 172 6.45 -20.79 14.40
C LYS A 172 6.36 -19.67 15.44
N HIS A 173 7.51 -19.17 15.92
CA HIS A 173 7.56 -18.04 16.85
C HIS A 173 7.01 -16.76 16.22
N LEU A 174 7.25 -16.48 14.94
CA LEU A 174 6.64 -15.37 14.22
C LEU A 174 5.12 -15.48 14.18
N TYR A 175 4.58 -16.65 13.82
CA TYR A 175 3.13 -16.86 13.76
C TYR A 175 2.46 -16.62 15.12
N LEU A 176 3.05 -17.14 16.18
CA LEU A 176 2.54 -16.96 17.56
C LEU A 176 2.70 -15.50 18.03
N LEU A 177 3.77 -14.80 17.62
CA LEU A 177 3.96 -13.38 17.89
C LEU A 177 2.84 -12.55 17.25
N PHE A 178 2.57 -12.78 15.99
CA PHE A 178 1.52 -12.07 15.25
C PHE A 178 0.13 -12.40 15.81
N GLN A 179 -0.13 -13.66 16.18
CA GLN A 179 -1.39 -14.05 16.83
C GLN A 179 -1.64 -13.26 18.13
N LYS A 180 -0.61 -13.06 18.94
CA LYS A 180 -0.71 -12.24 20.17
C LYS A 180 -1.05 -10.79 19.86
N VAL A 181 -0.44 -10.22 18.83
CA VAL A 181 -0.74 -8.84 18.40
C VAL A 181 -2.18 -8.74 17.90
N ILE A 182 -2.61 -9.66 17.05
CA ILE A 182 -3.98 -9.71 16.53
C ILE A 182 -4.98 -9.72 17.69
N LYS A 183 -4.81 -10.63 18.64
CA LYS A 183 -5.69 -10.74 19.81
C LYS A 183 -5.71 -9.45 20.63
N LYS A 184 -4.55 -8.86 20.91
CA LYS A 184 -4.42 -7.59 21.66
C LYS A 184 -5.24 -6.46 21.03
N TYR A 185 -5.25 -6.34 19.70
CA TYR A 185 -5.88 -5.22 19.01
C TYR A 185 -7.32 -5.51 18.58
N GLN A 186 -7.70 -6.78 18.45
CA GLN A 186 -9.09 -7.16 18.25
C GLN A 186 -10.00 -6.66 19.37
N ASP A 187 -9.54 -6.76 20.61
CA ASP A 187 -10.26 -6.24 21.79
C ASP A 187 -10.36 -4.69 21.80
N LYS A 188 -9.52 -4.01 21.01
CA LYS A 188 -9.53 -2.56 20.83
C LYS A 188 -10.29 -2.10 19.56
N GLY A 189 -10.94 -3.04 18.86
CA GLY A 189 -11.78 -2.75 17.69
C GLY A 189 -11.04 -2.73 16.34
N VAL A 190 -9.77 -3.14 16.26
CA VAL A 190 -9.03 -3.29 15.00
C VAL A 190 -8.80 -4.76 14.68
N LYS A 191 -9.26 -5.20 13.54
CA LYS A 191 -9.03 -6.55 13.03
C LYS A 191 -7.83 -6.55 12.10
N LEU A 192 -6.70 -7.05 12.60
CA LEU A 192 -5.46 -7.22 11.85
C LEU A 192 -5.37 -8.61 11.25
N ARG A 193 -4.92 -8.71 10.01
CA ARG A 193 -4.47 -9.94 9.36
C ARG A 193 -3.16 -9.69 8.59
N PHE A 194 -2.52 -10.78 8.19
CA PHE A 194 -1.31 -10.71 7.40
C PHE A 194 -1.48 -11.42 6.05
N LEU A 195 -0.86 -10.85 5.02
CA LEU A 195 -0.58 -11.55 3.77
C LEU A 195 0.90 -11.88 3.73
N HIS A 196 1.24 -13.07 3.25
CA HIS A 196 2.63 -13.34 2.91
C HIS A 196 3.01 -12.54 1.66
N CYS A 197 3.84 -11.51 1.83
CA CYS A 197 4.36 -10.72 0.72
C CYS A 197 5.54 -11.46 0.09
N PHE A 198 5.32 -12.06 -1.06
CA PHE A 198 6.34 -12.72 -1.86
C PHE A 198 7.09 -11.68 -2.71
N ASN A 199 8.38 -11.48 -2.46
CA ASN A 199 9.19 -10.65 -3.35
C ASN A 199 9.48 -11.39 -4.67
N LYS A 200 8.83 -10.94 -5.74
CA LYS A 200 8.99 -11.51 -7.09
C LYS A 200 10.29 -11.08 -7.76
N THR A 201 10.92 -9.98 -7.33
CA THR A 201 12.22 -9.56 -7.82
C THR A 201 13.30 -10.57 -7.39
N LYS A 202 14.11 -11.01 -8.33
CA LYS A 202 15.22 -11.93 -8.03
C LYS A 202 16.36 -11.16 -7.35
N ALA A 203 16.54 -11.39 -6.05
CA ALA A 203 17.72 -10.87 -5.35
C ALA A 203 18.99 -11.58 -5.86
N ALA A 204 20.11 -10.85 -5.95
CA ALA A 204 21.39 -11.40 -6.41
C ALA A 204 21.88 -12.61 -5.60
N MET A 205 21.42 -12.76 -4.36
CA MET A 205 21.76 -13.88 -3.46
C MET A 205 20.78 -15.06 -3.53
N GLU A 206 19.68 -14.94 -4.30
CA GLU A 206 18.70 -16.02 -4.42
C GLU A 206 19.18 -17.07 -5.43
N THR A 207 19.45 -18.26 -4.92
CA THR A 207 19.92 -19.40 -5.74
C THR A 207 18.78 -20.25 -6.31
N LYS A 208 17.62 -20.26 -5.63
CA LYS A 208 16.45 -21.04 -6.03
C LYS A 208 15.65 -20.34 -7.14
N PRO A 209 15.11 -21.10 -8.11
CA PRO A 209 14.15 -20.59 -9.09
C PRO A 209 12.89 -20.03 -8.43
N THR A 210 12.24 -19.06 -9.06
CA THR A 210 11.05 -18.40 -8.49
C THR A 210 9.90 -19.36 -8.21
N HIS A 211 9.67 -20.36 -9.07
CA HIS A 211 8.62 -21.35 -8.88
C HIS A 211 8.84 -22.22 -7.63
N GLU A 212 10.09 -22.58 -7.30
CA GLU A 212 10.39 -23.29 -6.05
C GLU A 212 10.19 -22.40 -4.82
N ARG A 213 10.57 -21.12 -4.90
CA ARG A 213 10.39 -20.15 -3.82
C ARG A 213 8.91 -19.88 -3.52
N THR A 214 8.06 -19.83 -4.55
CA THR A 214 6.62 -19.63 -4.36
C THR A 214 5.94 -20.87 -3.79
N LEU A 215 6.36 -22.07 -4.16
CA LEU A 215 5.89 -23.30 -3.51
C LEU A 215 6.35 -23.39 -2.06
N GLU A 216 7.57 -22.97 -1.77
CA GLU A 216 8.08 -22.87 -0.39
C GLU A 216 7.24 -21.88 0.43
N ALA A 217 6.89 -20.72 -0.13
CA ALA A 217 6.00 -19.74 0.49
C ALA A 217 4.61 -20.33 0.79
N ALA A 218 4.04 -21.11 -0.13
CA ALA A 218 2.78 -21.81 0.10
C ALA A 218 2.88 -22.85 1.24
N ASN A 219 4.00 -23.54 1.36
CA ASN A 219 4.24 -24.49 2.47
C ASN A 219 4.34 -23.74 3.82
N TRP A 220 4.94 -22.55 3.84
CA TRP A 220 4.98 -21.73 5.08
C TRP A 220 3.59 -21.21 5.46
N LEU A 221 2.74 -20.90 4.51
CA LEU A 221 1.35 -20.54 4.77
C LEU A 221 0.54 -21.73 5.32
N GLU A 222 0.76 -22.94 4.80
CA GLU A 222 0.18 -24.17 5.36
C GLU A 222 0.66 -24.43 6.80
N GLU A 223 1.94 -24.21 7.07
CA GLU A 223 2.51 -24.28 8.42
C GLU A 223 1.86 -23.24 9.36
N ALA A 224 1.68 -22.00 8.85
CA ALA A 224 1.01 -20.93 9.60
C ALA A 224 -0.43 -21.29 9.97
N GLN A 225 -1.21 -21.87 9.03
CA GLN A 225 -2.57 -22.31 9.29
C GLN A 225 -2.64 -23.40 10.37
N LYS A 226 -1.65 -24.30 10.43
CA LYS A 226 -1.56 -25.35 11.46
C LYS A 226 -1.13 -24.80 12.83
N THR A 227 -0.27 -23.78 12.85
CA THR A 227 0.34 -23.24 14.08
C THR A 227 -0.50 -22.13 14.72
N ALA A 228 -1.00 -21.20 13.91
CA ALA A 228 -1.77 -20.03 14.32
C ALA A 228 -2.82 -19.68 13.26
N PRO A 229 -3.94 -20.42 13.20
CA PRO A 229 -4.99 -20.21 12.21
C PRO A 229 -5.48 -18.76 12.18
N GLY A 230 -5.74 -18.25 10.98
CA GLY A 230 -6.26 -16.90 10.78
C GLY A 230 -5.23 -15.75 10.92
N VAL A 231 -3.96 -16.05 11.19
CA VAL A 231 -2.90 -15.02 11.20
C VAL A 231 -2.57 -14.57 9.79
N PHE A 232 -2.23 -15.52 8.92
CA PHE A 232 -2.03 -15.27 7.50
C PHE A 232 -3.26 -15.71 6.72
N VAL A 233 -3.89 -14.77 6.02
CA VAL A 233 -5.14 -15.04 5.27
C VAL A 233 -4.91 -15.17 3.77
N GLY A 234 -3.67 -15.00 3.29
CA GLY A 234 -3.38 -15.12 1.87
C GLY A 234 -1.92 -14.86 1.51
N ILE A 235 -1.70 -14.83 0.20
CA ILE A 235 -0.45 -14.46 -0.45
C ILE A 235 -0.65 -13.22 -1.31
N GLU A 236 0.41 -12.43 -1.39
CA GLU A 236 0.56 -11.31 -2.30
C GLU A 236 1.96 -11.37 -2.95
N SER A 237 2.15 -10.82 -4.14
CA SER A 237 3.45 -10.72 -4.78
C SER A 237 3.79 -9.30 -5.18
N ALA A 238 4.79 -8.73 -4.50
CA ALA A 238 5.35 -7.42 -4.75
C ALA A 238 6.72 -7.51 -5.44
N GLY A 239 7.25 -6.35 -5.83
CA GLY A 239 8.55 -6.20 -6.45
C GLY A 239 8.44 -5.82 -7.91
N HIS A 240 9.59 -5.67 -8.56
CA HIS A 240 9.70 -5.04 -9.86
C HIS A 240 9.04 -5.86 -10.98
N GLU A 241 8.01 -5.32 -11.63
CA GLU A 241 7.23 -6.02 -12.67
C GLU A 241 8.05 -6.32 -13.95
N LYS A 242 9.14 -5.58 -14.22
CA LYS A 242 10.04 -5.82 -15.36
C LYS A 242 11.03 -6.98 -15.13
N ASP A 243 11.11 -7.51 -13.92
CA ASP A 243 11.95 -8.67 -13.63
C ASP A 243 11.26 -9.95 -14.13
N GLU A 244 11.78 -10.50 -15.25
CA GLU A 244 11.22 -11.70 -15.87
C GLU A 244 11.19 -12.91 -14.93
N ALA A 245 12.09 -12.96 -13.95
CA ALA A 245 12.07 -14.01 -12.94
C ALA A 245 10.81 -13.98 -12.07
N GLY A 246 10.16 -12.82 -11.99
CA GLY A 246 8.92 -12.60 -11.26
C GLY A 246 7.64 -12.67 -12.11
N TRP A 247 7.73 -13.07 -13.37
CA TRP A 247 6.54 -13.15 -14.22
C TRP A 247 5.54 -14.21 -13.77
N PRO A 248 4.24 -14.02 -14.06
CA PRO A 248 3.15 -14.84 -13.52
C PRO A 248 3.33 -16.36 -13.71
N VAL A 249 3.89 -16.77 -14.82
CA VAL A 249 4.15 -18.20 -15.11
C VAL A 249 5.03 -18.86 -14.04
N HIS A 250 5.98 -18.11 -13.46
CA HIS A 250 6.86 -18.60 -12.40
C HIS A 250 6.21 -18.58 -11.01
N LEU A 251 5.12 -17.84 -10.84
CA LEU A 251 4.38 -17.72 -9.58
C LEU A 251 3.22 -18.73 -9.49
N LYS A 252 2.73 -19.19 -10.63
CA LYS A 252 1.49 -19.95 -10.79
C LYS A 252 1.34 -21.11 -9.80
N ALA A 253 2.33 -22.01 -9.75
CA ALA A 253 2.24 -23.22 -8.93
C ALA A 253 2.07 -22.92 -7.44
N GLY A 254 2.79 -21.92 -6.93
CA GLY A 254 2.65 -21.48 -5.53
C GLY A 254 1.27 -20.87 -5.25
N TYR A 255 0.76 -20.02 -6.15
CA TYR A 255 -0.55 -19.42 -6.03
C TYR A 255 -1.69 -20.46 -6.09
N GLU A 256 -1.60 -21.42 -7.00
CA GLU A 256 -2.56 -22.55 -7.08
C GLU A 256 -2.57 -23.35 -5.79
N ARG A 257 -1.39 -23.59 -5.18
CA ARG A 257 -1.30 -24.28 -3.89
C ARG A 257 -1.94 -23.45 -2.77
N VAL A 258 -1.70 -22.12 -2.72
CA VAL A 258 -2.33 -21.24 -1.73
C VAL A 258 -3.86 -21.24 -1.86
N LYS A 259 -4.37 -21.19 -3.09
CA LYS A 259 -5.81 -21.32 -3.35
C LYS A 259 -6.37 -22.65 -2.87
N GLN A 260 -5.65 -23.77 -3.07
CA GLN A 260 -6.05 -25.09 -2.57
C GLN A 260 -6.12 -25.15 -1.03
N LEU A 261 -5.33 -24.33 -0.33
CA LEU A 261 -5.40 -24.18 1.13
C LEU A 261 -6.62 -23.35 1.58
N GLY A 262 -7.42 -22.83 0.67
CA GLY A 262 -8.55 -21.95 0.98
C GLY A 262 -8.15 -20.52 1.34
N LEU A 263 -6.90 -20.12 1.04
CA LEU A 263 -6.38 -18.79 1.35
C LEU A 263 -6.55 -17.83 0.18
N GLY A 264 -6.55 -16.53 0.48
CA GLY A 264 -6.69 -15.47 -0.50
C GLY A 264 -5.46 -15.31 -1.38
N CYS A 265 -5.69 -14.82 -2.61
CA CYS A 265 -4.64 -14.55 -3.58
C CYS A 265 -4.78 -13.12 -4.12
N GLU A 266 -3.75 -12.32 -3.92
CA GLU A 266 -3.57 -10.98 -4.47
C GLU A 266 -2.25 -10.90 -5.22
N ALA A 267 -2.12 -10.01 -6.19
CA ALA A 267 -0.85 -9.73 -6.86
C ALA A 267 -0.78 -8.28 -7.29
N HIS A 268 0.43 -7.68 -7.30
CA HIS A 268 0.69 -6.43 -8.00
C HIS A 268 0.61 -6.65 -9.51
N GLY A 269 -0.07 -5.74 -10.19
CA GLY A 269 -0.11 -5.73 -11.64
C GLY A 269 -0.52 -4.37 -12.20
N GLY A 270 0.18 -3.91 -13.24
CA GLY A 270 -0.08 -2.62 -13.87
C GLY A 270 0.34 -1.43 -13.02
N GLU A 271 1.37 -1.57 -12.21
CA GLU A 271 2.05 -0.48 -11.51
C GLU A 271 3.16 0.11 -12.37
N GLY A 272 4.07 -0.71 -12.86
CA GLY A 272 5.27 -0.30 -13.59
C GLY A 272 5.34 -0.78 -15.03
N ILE A 273 4.48 -1.70 -15.46
CA ILE A 273 4.38 -2.22 -16.83
C ILE A 273 2.94 -2.08 -17.33
N GLY A 274 2.78 -2.02 -18.66
CA GLY A 274 1.51 -1.82 -19.34
C GLY A 274 0.51 -2.99 -19.19
N VAL A 275 -0.63 -2.81 -19.83
CA VAL A 275 -1.80 -3.66 -19.74
C VAL A 275 -1.57 -5.13 -20.09
N GLU A 276 -0.66 -5.42 -21.02
CA GLU A 276 -0.36 -6.79 -21.46
C GLU A 276 0.17 -7.66 -20.31
N HIS A 277 1.15 -7.15 -19.55
CA HIS A 277 1.67 -7.86 -18.39
C HIS A 277 0.61 -7.99 -17.28
N MET A 278 -0.14 -6.92 -17.04
CA MET A 278 -1.23 -6.96 -16.07
C MET A 278 -2.27 -8.03 -16.43
N LEU A 279 -2.64 -8.16 -17.72
CA LEU A 279 -3.52 -9.22 -18.19
C LEU A 279 -2.93 -10.61 -18.02
N ASP A 280 -1.60 -10.77 -18.19
CA ASP A 280 -0.93 -12.05 -17.93
C ASP A 280 -1.04 -12.42 -16.44
N VAL A 281 -0.87 -11.45 -15.51
CA VAL A 281 -1.12 -11.68 -14.08
C VAL A 281 -2.53 -12.21 -13.85
N VAL A 282 -3.55 -11.51 -14.37
CA VAL A 282 -4.97 -11.85 -14.16
C VAL A 282 -5.36 -13.19 -14.81
N LYS A 283 -4.78 -13.54 -15.96
CA LYS A 283 -5.10 -14.78 -16.68
C LYS A 283 -4.37 -15.99 -16.11
N THR A 284 -3.19 -15.78 -15.54
CA THR A 284 -2.29 -16.87 -15.12
C THR A 284 -2.46 -17.22 -13.65
N LEU A 285 -2.67 -16.21 -12.79
CA LEU A 285 -2.75 -16.41 -11.35
C LEU A 285 -4.21 -16.49 -10.88
N PRO A 286 -4.55 -17.36 -9.93
CA PRO A 286 -5.91 -17.52 -9.40
C PRO A 286 -6.27 -16.42 -8.41
N ILE A 287 -5.98 -15.16 -8.74
CA ILE A 287 -6.22 -14.01 -7.87
C ILE A 287 -7.68 -13.59 -7.86
N THR A 288 -8.11 -12.99 -6.75
CA THR A 288 -9.41 -12.31 -6.61
C THR A 288 -9.27 -10.82 -6.38
N ARG A 289 -8.03 -10.36 -6.10
CA ARG A 289 -7.67 -8.96 -6.00
C ARG A 289 -6.43 -8.68 -6.85
N LEU A 290 -6.42 -7.52 -7.49
CA LEU A 290 -5.28 -6.99 -8.23
C LEU A 290 -4.90 -5.64 -7.62
N ALA A 291 -3.69 -5.54 -7.09
CA ALA A 291 -3.16 -4.29 -6.56
C ALA A 291 -2.75 -3.36 -7.71
N HIS A 292 -2.96 -2.07 -7.51
CA HIS A 292 -2.82 -0.98 -8.48
C HIS A 292 -3.78 -1.09 -9.67
N GLY A 293 -3.47 -1.88 -10.70
CA GLY A 293 -4.35 -2.20 -11.84
C GLY A 293 -4.75 -1.02 -12.73
N PHE A 294 -4.18 0.18 -12.55
CA PHE A 294 -4.66 1.39 -13.25
C PHE A 294 -4.29 1.42 -14.74
N GLN A 295 -3.28 0.65 -15.16
CA GLN A 295 -2.88 0.52 -16.57
C GLN A 295 -3.98 -0.10 -17.46
N ILE A 296 -4.98 -0.75 -16.86
CA ILE A 296 -6.11 -1.36 -17.57
C ILE A 296 -6.88 -0.36 -18.43
N ILE A 297 -6.83 0.94 -18.08
CA ILE A 297 -7.50 2.00 -18.83
C ILE A 297 -7.03 2.11 -20.29
N GLU A 298 -5.86 1.57 -20.60
CA GLU A 298 -5.27 1.60 -21.94
C GLU A 298 -5.93 0.65 -22.95
N ASP A 299 -6.76 -0.30 -22.45
CA ASP A 299 -7.37 -1.33 -23.30
C ASP A 299 -8.79 -1.66 -22.82
N ILE A 300 -9.78 -1.38 -23.67
CA ILE A 300 -11.19 -1.62 -23.35
C ILE A 300 -11.50 -3.11 -23.21
N ASP A 301 -10.88 -3.98 -24.00
CA ASP A 301 -11.08 -5.42 -23.92
C ASP A 301 -10.51 -5.98 -22.61
N ALA A 302 -9.40 -5.40 -22.14
CA ALA A 302 -8.82 -5.71 -20.84
C ALA A 302 -9.77 -5.30 -19.70
N ILE A 303 -10.36 -4.10 -19.76
CA ILE A 303 -11.36 -3.65 -18.79
C ILE A 303 -12.53 -4.65 -18.72
N GLU A 304 -13.08 -5.01 -19.85
CA GLU A 304 -14.20 -5.95 -19.92
C GLU A 304 -13.81 -7.36 -19.44
N TYR A 305 -12.59 -7.79 -19.72
CA TYR A 305 -12.09 -9.08 -19.23
C TYR A 305 -11.99 -9.10 -17.69
N VAL A 306 -11.34 -8.11 -17.09
CA VAL A 306 -11.16 -8.05 -15.63
C VAL A 306 -12.50 -7.88 -14.93
N LYS A 307 -13.40 -7.07 -15.49
CA LYS A 307 -14.76 -6.90 -14.97
C LYS A 307 -15.51 -8.22 -14.91
N ARG A 308 -15.50 -9.00 -16.01
CA ARG A 308 -16.14 -10.34 -16.05
C ARG A 308 -15.48 -11.36 -15.12
N SER A 309 -14.21 -11.22 -14.86
CA SER A 309 -13.48 -12.11 -13.93
C SER A 309 -13.86 -11.88 -12.47
N GLY A 310 -14.61 -10.82 -12.15
CA GLY A 310 -15.03 -10.51 -10.78
C GLY A 310 -13.91 -10.03 -9.86
N ILE A 311 -12.73 -9.74 -10.42
CA ILE A 311 -11.55 -9.29 -9.66
C ILE A 311 -11.80 -7.87 -9.14
N THR A 312 -11.46 -7.65 -7.86
CA THR A 312 -11.47 -6.32 -7.26
C THR A 312 -10.12 -5.65 -7.48
N LEU A 313 -10.12 -4.44 -8.03
CA LEU A 313 -8.93 -3.60 -8.07
C LEU A 313 -8.72 -2.93 -6.71
N VAL A 314 -7.58 -3.18 -6.08
CA VAL A 314 -7.15 -2.47 -4.87
C VAL A 314 -6.28 -1.30 -5.32
N MET A 315 -6.86 -0.09 -5.34
CA MET A 315 -6.20 1.06 -5.97
C MET A 315 -5.64 2.03 -4.93
N MET A 316 -4.48 2.59 -5.25
CA MET A 316 -3.72 3.52 -4.43
C MET A 316 -3.39 4.81 -5.22
N PRO A 317 -4.41 5.58 -5.67
CA PRO A 317 -4.19 6.65 -6.65
C PRO A 317 -3.26 7.76 -6.15
N VAL A 318 -3.27 8.05 -4.85
CA VAL A 318 -2.39 9.09 -4.28
C VAL A 318 -0.95 8.60 -4.19
N ILE A 319 -0.71 7.34 -3.83
CA ILE A 319 0.67 6.80 -3.82
C ILE A 319 1.20 6.65 -5.26
N ASN A 320 0.39 6.20 -6.21
CA ASN A 320 0.76 6.15 -7.61
C ASN A 320 1.15 7.53 -8.13
N PHE A 321 0.37 8.56 -7.79
CA PHE A 321 0.69 9.95 -8.10
C PHE A 321 2.01 10.39 -7.43
N ASN A 322 2.20 10.10 -6.14
CA ASN A 322 3.39 10.46 -5.39
C ASN A 322 4.65 9.77 -5.96
N LEU A 323 4.55 8.51 -6.33
CA LEU A 323 5.60 7.76 -7.01
C LEU A 323 5.86 8.24 -8.44
N GLY A 324 4.96 9.05 -9.00
CA GLY A 324 5.07 9.55 -10.37
C GLY A 324 4.80 8.47 -11.42
N LEU A 325 4.04 7.45 -11.04
CA LEU A 325 3.64 6.40 -11.95
C LEU A 325 2.72 6.96 -13.03
N ARG A 326 2.82 6.44 -14.24
CA ARG A 326 2.11 6.92 -15.44
C ARG A 326 1.65 5.75 -16.29
N LEU A 327 0.73 6.03 -17.19
CA LEU A 327 0.26 5.07 -18.16
C LEU A 327 1.38 4.73 -19.15
N HIS A 328 1.53 3.45 -19.46
CA HIS A 328 2.56 2.96 -20.38
C HIS A 328 2.35 3.44 -21.81
N ALA A 329 1.08 3.57 -22.25
CA ALA A 329 0.75 4.10 -23.57
C ALA A 329 1.19 5.56 -23.79
N ILE A 330 1.32 6.34 -22.70
CA ILE A 330 1.84 7.71 -22.76
C ILE A 330 3.31 7.73 -23.20
N GLU A 331 4.07 6.70 -22.92
CA GLU A 331 5.45 6.59 -23.42
C GLU A 331 5.51 6.37 -24.93
N LYS A 332 4.47 5.77 -25.52
CA LYS A 332 4.37 5.47 -26.96
C LYS A 332 3.69 6.59 -27.77
N ASN A 333 2.73 7.33 -27.16
CA ASN A 333 1.91 8.32 -27.85
C ASN A 333 1.77 9.61 -27.01
N GLU A 334 2.67 10.58 -27.19
CA GLU A 334 2.77 11.81 -26.39
C GLU A 334 1.54 12.75 -26.43
N LYS A 335 0.49 12.47 -27.20
CA LYS A 335 -0.54 13.47 -27.53
C LYS A 335 -1.84 13.42 -26.74
N GLU A 336 -2.28 12.31 -26.17
CA GLU A 336 -3.63 12.21 -25.62
C GLU A 336 -3.76 12.21 -24.09
N TYR A 337 -2.71 11.83 -23.35
CA TYR A 337 -2.79 11.69 -21.89
C TYR A 337 -1.74 12.47 -21.11
N THR A 338 -1.04 13.39 -21.76
CA THR A 338 0.04 14.11 -21.08
C THR A 338 -0.51 15.16 -20.13
N PRO A 339 -0.34 14.99 -18.82
CA PRO A 339 -0.37 16.13 -17.93
C PRO A 339 0.86 16.98 -18.25
N CYS A 340 0.73 17.86 -19.23
CA CYS A 340 1.67 18.90 -19.60
C CYS A 340 3.16 18.51 -19.58
N ALA A 341 3.68 17.92 -20.64
CA ALA A 341 5.13 17.84 -20.85
C ALA A 341 5.63 19.20 -21.30
N LYS A 342 6.30 19.95 -20.42
CA LYS A 342 7.10 21.10 -20.82
C LYS A 342 8.55 20.65 -20.95
N THR A 343 9.16 20.91 -22.10
CA THR A 343 10.59 20.75 -22.29
C THR A 343 11.31 21.99 -21.78
N LYS A 344 12.21 21.84 -20.82
CA LYS A 344 13.17 22.88 -20.44
C LYS A 344 14.56 22.31 -20.63
N GLY A 345 15.31 22.88 -21.58
CA GLY A 345 16.68 22.46 -21.88
C GLY A 345 16.79 21.00 -22.36
N GLY A 346 15.84 20.51 -23.17
CA GLY A 346 15.85 19.16 -23.74
C GLY A 346 15.40 18.04 -22.80
N LYS A 347 15.06 18.33 -21.55
CA LYS A 347 14.49 17.36 -20.60
C LYS A 347 12.97 17.49 -20.56
N LYS A 348 12.26 16.38 -20.78
CA LYS A 348 10.80 16.32 -20.58
C LYS A 348 10.48 16.52 -19.10
N ILE A 349 9.72 17.56 -18.79
CA ILE A 349 9.21 17.81 -17.42
C ILE A 349 7.76 17.35 -17.40
N TYR A 350 7.47 16.32 -16.64
CA TYR A 350 6.11 15.80 -16.45
C TYR A 350 5.42 16.58 -15.32
N VAL A 351 4.28 17.20 -15.62
CA VAL A 351 3.40 17.77 -14.61
C VAL A 351 2.45 16.64 -14.18
N ARG A 352 2.51 16.29 -12.90
CA ARG A 352 1.61 15.30 -12.31
C ARG A 352 0.26 15.94 -12.04
N ASP A 353 -0.77 15.22 -12.37
CA ASP A 353 -2.15 15.65 -12.12
C ASP A 353 -2.94 14.45 -11.57
N LEU A 354 -3.18 14.44 -10.26
CA LEU A 354 -3.94 13.39 -9.60
C LEU A 354 -5.35 13.24 -10.20
N TRP A 355 -5.94 14.35 -10.63
CA TRP A 355 -7.30 14.37 -11.17
C TRP A 355 -7.43 13.71 -12.54
N LYS A 356 -6.30 13.42 -13.19
CA LYS A 356 -6.19 12.61 -14.41
C LYS A 356 -5.83 11.14 -14.15
N HIS A 357 -5.71 10.75 -12.88
CA HIS A 357 -5.50 9.34 -12.54
C HIS A 357 -6.70 8.51 -13.03
N PRO A 358 -6.51 7.34 -13.65
CA PRO A 358 -7.57 6.50 -14.19
C PRO A 358 -8.64 6.06 -13.20
N PHE A 359 -8.38 6.16 -11.91
CA PHE A 359 -9.29 5.78 -10.82
C PHE A 359 -10.74 6.25 -11.05
N PHE A 360 -10.93 7.55 -11.30
CA PHE A 360 -12.27 8.11 -11.46
C PHE A 360 -12.98 7.59 -12.72
N GLU A 361 -12.24 7.44 -13.82
CA GLU A 361 -12.81 6.93 -15.07
C GLU A 361 -13.15 5.44 -14.95
N LEU A 362 -12.24 4.63 -14.42
CA LEU A 362 -12.48 3.21 -14.18
C LEU A 362 -13.68 2.98 -13.25
N PHE A 363 -13.78 3.77 -12.19
CA PHE A 363 -14.87 3.66 -11.23
C PHE A 363 -16.20 4.17 -11.80
N ARG A 364 -16.23 5.40 -12.33
CA ARG A 364 -17.47 6.08 -12.73
C ARG A 364 -18.01 5.63 -14.07
N LYS A 365 -17.13 5.53 -15.08
CA LYS A 365 -17.52 5.21 -16.46
C LYS A 365 -17.57 3.71 -16.71
N HIS A 366 -16.51 3.00 -16.32
CA HIS A 366 -16.39 1.56 -16.59
C HIS A 366 -17.01 0.68 -15.51
N LYS A 367 -17.43 1.27 -14.37
CA LYS A 367 -18.06 0.54 -13.25
C LYS A 367 -17.20 -0.65 -12.77
N MET A 368 -15.90 -0.43 -12.70
CA MET A 368 -14.98 -1.43 -12.18
C MET A 368 -15.19 -1.60 -10.68
N LYS A 369 -15.08 -2.83 -10.20
CA LYS A 369 -15.08 -3.13 -8.77
C LYS A 369 -13.75 -2.66 -8.16
N ILE A 370 -13.77 -1.52 -7.49
CA ILE A 370 -12.59 -0.86 -6.94
C ILE A 370 -12.75 -0.66 -5.43
N THR A 371 -11.68 -0.85 -4.68
CA THR A 371 -11.51 -0.36 -3.32
C THR A 371 -10.23 0.48 -3.20
N LEU A 372 -10.15 1.33 -2.18
CA LEU A 372 -8.97 2.14 -1.89
C LEU A 372 -8.09 1.49 -0.83
N SER A 373 -6.79 1.66 -0.95
CA SER A 373 -5.82 1.26 0.07
C SER A 373 -4.65 2.24 0.17
N SER A 374 -3.87 2.14 1.24
CA SER A 374 -2.80 3.10 1.53
C SER A 374 -1.43 2.69 1.00
N ASP A 375 -1.20 1.39 0.73
CA ASP A 375 0.08 0.83 0.28
C ASP A 375 1.21 1.02 1.31
N ASN A 376 1.75 2.23 1.37
CA ASN A 376 2.84 2.62 2.25
C ASN A 376 2.48 3.91 3.00
N PRO A 377 1.60 3.85 4.01
CA PRO A 377 0.95 5.03 4.60
C PRO A 377 1.93 6.04 5.19
N ASP A 378 2.98 5.58 5.86
CA ASP A 378 3.94 6.47 6.53
C ASP A 378 5.07 6.90 5.60
N ILE A 379 5.64 6.01 4.80
CA ILE A 379 6.64 6.37 3.78
C ILE A 379 6.02 7.24 2.69
N GLY A 380 4.83 6.91 2.24
CA GLY A 380 4.09 7.71 1.25
C GLY A 380 3.49 8.99 1.83
N GLY A 381 3.47 9.15 3.15
CA GLY A 381 2.85 10.28 3.85
C GLY A 381 1.34 10.38 3.61
N VAL A 382 0.68 9.26 3.31
CA VAL A 382 -0.70 9.20 2.85
C VAL A 382 -1.47 8.04 3.50
N PRO A 383 -1.73 8.11 4.82
CA PRO A 383 -2.63 7.16 5.46
C PRO A 383 -4.02 7.20 4.80
N ILE A 384 -4.78 6.12 4.94
CA ILE A 384 -6.01 5.89 4.18
C ILE A 384 -7.02 7.04 4.26
N LYS A 385 -7.20 7.66 5.43
CA LYS A 385 -8.09 8.82 5.59
C LYS A 385 -7.61 10.05 4.81
N LYS A 386 -6.30 10.26 4.73
CA LYS A 386 -5.70 11.34 3.95
C LYS A 386 -5.85 11.11 2.44
N ILE A 387 -5.79 9.87 1.99
CA ILE A 387 -6.09 9.50 0.60
C ILE A 387 -7.53 9.92 0.26
N ILE A 388 -8.49 9.51 1.09
CA ILE A 388 -9.90 9.84 0.91
C ILE A 388 -10.11 11.36 0.92
N SER A 389 -9.55 12.07 1.90
CA SER A 389 -9.64 13.54 1.99
C SER A 389 -9.07 14.21 0.73
N THR A 390 -7.95 13.70 0.21
CA THR A 390 -7.34 14.22 -1.02
C THR A 390 -8.26 14.00 -2.22
N LEU A 391 -8.81 12.81 -2.40
CA LEU A 391 -9.73 12.50 -3.49
C LEU A 391 -11.09 13.22 -3.35
N ALA A 392 -11.49 13.59 -2.14
CA ALA A 392 -12.66 14.43 -1.87
C ALA A 392 -12.42 15.93 -2.13
N GLY A 393 -11.20 16.33 -2.54
CA GLY A 393 -10.85 17.72 -2.78
C GLY A 393 -10.58 18.55 -1.52
N LEU A 394 -10.41 17.89 -0.36
CA LEU A 394 -10.11 18.54 0.93
C LEU A 394 -8.59 18.67 1.17
N GLY A 395 -7.77 18.16 0.26
CA GLY A 395 -6.31 18.26 0.32
C GLY A 395 -5.76 19.58 -0.20
N LYS A 396 -4.43 19.70 -0.20
CA LYS A 396 -3.74 20.92 -0.67
C LYS A 396 -3.74 21.08 -2.20
N MET A 397 -4.10 20.04 -2.96
CA MET A 397 -4.16 20.11 -4.42
C MET A 397 -5.46 20.78 -4.87
N PRO A 398 -5.37 21.84 -5.71
CA PRO A 398 -6.57 22.47 -6.24
C PRO A 398 -7.35 21.49 -7.11
N VAL A 399 -8.65 21.46 -6.94
CA VAL A 399 -9.56 20.72 -7.82
C VAL A 399 -9.74 21.51 -9.12
N PRO A 400 -9.53 20.89 -10.31
CA PRO A 400 -9.75 21.56 -11.56
C PRO A 400 -11.21 22.02 -11.73
N GLU A 401 -11.40 23.13 -12.41
CA GLU A 401 -12.73 23.63 -12.74
C GLU A 401 -13.53 22.57 -13.51
N GLY A 402 -14.79 22.35 -13.10
CA GLY A 402 -15.67 21.35 -13.71
C GLY A 402 -15.38 19.90 -13.29
N PHE A 403 -14.34 19.64 -12.48
CA PHE A 403 -14.09 18.31 -11.96
C PHE A 403 -14.94 18.02 -10.71
N HIS A 404 -15.46 16.81 -10.63
CA HIS A 404 -16.21 16.34 -9.46
C HIS A 404 -15.32 15.46 -8.57
N PRO A 405 -14.89 15.93 -7.39
CA PRO A 405 -14.20 15.12 -6.40
C PRO A 405 -15.05 13.95 -5.91
N LEU A 406 -14.43 13.01 -5.17
CA LEU A 406 -15.10 11.86 -4.58
C LEU A 406 -16.25 12.29 -3.66
N LYS A 407 -17.41 11.64 -3.81
CA LYS A 407 -18.63 11.89 -3.05
C LYS A 407 -18.88 10.82 -1.99
N ALA A 408 -19.77 11.12 -1.03
CA ALA A 408 -20.04 10.21 0.08
C ALA A 408 -20.63 8.87 -0.37
N GLU A 409 -21.60 8.87 -1.27
CA GLU A 409 -22.21 7.65 -1.80
C GLU A 409 -21.23 6.83 -2.64
N GLU A 410 -20.32 7.49 -3.38
CA GLU A 410 -19.24 6.81 -4.09
C GLU A 410 -18.26 6.14 -3.10
N LEU A 411 -17.91 6.82 -2.01
CA LEU A 411 -17.06 6.27 -0.96
C LEU A 411 -17.69 5.04 -0.30
N VAL A 412 -19.01 5.05 -0.06
CA VAL A 412 -19.73 3.87 0.44
C VAL A 412 -19.57 2.68 -0.53
N VAL A 413 -19.70 2.90 -1.83
CA VAL A 413 -19.51 1.81 -2.80
C VAL A 413 -18.09 1.27 -2.79
N LEU A 414 -17.07 2.14 -2.68
CA LEU A 414 -15.68 1.71 -2.53
C LEU A 414 -15.46 0.88 -1.26
N CYS A 415 -16.08 1.27 -0.14
CA CYS A 415 -16.05 0.52 1.11
C CYS A 415 -16.76 -0.84 0.99
N LEU A 416 -17.92 -0.89 0.35
CA LEU A 416 -18.65 -2.15 0.10
C LEU A 416 -17.84 -3.09 -0.80
N ASN A 417 -17.19 -2.58 -1.84
CA ASN A 417 -16.29 -3.37 -2.66
C ASN A 417 -15.10 -3.92 -1.85
N GLY A 418 -14.57 -3.09 -0.93
CA GLY A 418 -13.49 -3.49 -0.01
C GLY A 418 -13.91 -4.63 0.89
N VAL A 419 -15.08 -4.54 1.54
CA VAL A 419 -15.54 -5.60 2.44
C VAL A 419 -15.80 -6.93 1.72
N GLU A 420 -16.30 -6.88 0.49
CA GLU A 420 -16.45 -8.10 -0.32
C GLU A 420 -15.11 -8.73 -0.71
N ALA A 421 -14.05 -7.92 -0.74
CA ALA A 421 -12.72 -8.35 -1.15
C ALA A 421 -11.83 -8.83 0.01
N ILE A 422 -12.22 -8.66 1.28
CA ILE A 422 -11.42 -9.16 2.41
C ILE A 422 -11.36 -10.69 2.41
N PHE A 423 -10.21 -11.23 2.82
CA PHE A 423 -9.95 -12.68 2.89
C PHE A 423 -10.36 -13.24 4.27
N GLU A 424 -11.60 -13.00 4.68
CA GLU A 424 -12.11 -13.34 5.98
C GLU A 424 -13.52 -13.92 5.92
N GLU A 425 -13.96 -14.46 7.08
CA GLU A 425 -15.28 -15.03 7.25
C GLU A 425 -16.41 -14.01 7.07
N GLU A 426 -17.57 -14.48 6.65
CA GLU A 426 -18.75 -13.66 6.42
C GLU A 426 -19.22 -12.90 7.69
N SER A 427 -18.92 -13.41 8.88
CA SER A 427 -19.21 -12.74 10.16
C SER A 427 -18.48 -11.39 10.28
N ILE A 428 -17.22 -11.31 9.89
CA ILE A 428 -16.43 -10.06 9.90
C ILE A 428 -16.96 -9.09 8.84
N LYS A 429 -17.31 -9.60 7.67
CA LYS A 429 -17.92 -8.79 6.61
C LYS A 429 -19.27 -8.20 7.05
N ALA A 430 -20.08 -9.00 7.73
CA ALA A 430 -21.38 -8.56 8.26
C ALA A 430 -21.21 -7.46 9.32
N GLU A 431 -20.28 -7.63 10.27
CA GLU A 431 -19.97 -6.62 11.28
C GLU A 431 -19.54 -5.29 10.64
N TYR A 432 -18.70 -5.33 9.62
CA TYR A 432 -18.31 -4.10 8.92
C TYR A 432 -19.49 -3.44 8.19
N LYS A 433 -20.33 -4.23 7.51
CA LYS A 433 -21.51 -3.73 6.81
C LYS A 433 -22.48 -3.05 7.79
N GLU A 434 -22.62 -3.57 9.01
CA GLU A 434 -23.42 -2.94 10.06
C GLU A 434 -22.84 -1.57 10.46
N LEU A 435 -21.53 -1.51 10.73
CA LEU A 435 -20.86 -0.25 11.06
C LEU A 435 -21.00 0.79 9.93
N LEU A 436 -20.88 0.35 8.69
CA LEU A 436 -21.05 1.22 7.52
C LEU A 436 -22.51 1.68 7.38
N SER A 437 -23.48 0.82 7.68
CA SER A 437 -24.90 1.18 7.66
C SER A 437 -25.23 2.27 8.67
N HIS A 438 -24.71 2.20 9.89
CA HIS A 438 -24.86 3.26 10.89
C HIS A 438 -24.25 4.59 10.43
N TRP A 439 -23.12 4.55 9.72
CA TRP A 439 -22.52 5.76 9.15
C TRP A 439 -23.39 6.36 8.04
N ILE A 440 -23.95 5.51 7.15
CA ILE A 440 -24.88 5.92 6.09
C ILE A 440 -26.11 6.61 6.68
N GLU A 441 -26.73 6.01 7.70
CA GLU A 441 -27.90 6.56 8.41
C GLU A 441 -27.56 7.88 9.10
N LYS A 442 -26.43 7.95 9.82
CA LYS A 442 -25.98 9.15 10.53
C LYS A 442 -25.88 10.36 9.59
N TYR A 443 -25.41 10.17 8.38
CA TYR A 443 -25.25 11.25 7.41
C TYR A 443 -26.39 11.34 6.39
N ASN A 444 -27.46 10.57 6.60
CA ASN A 444 -28.67 10.56 5.76
C ASN A 444 -28.34 10.41 4.26
N LEU A 445 -27.44 9.48 3.91
CA LEU A 445 -27.03 9.27 2.54
C LEU A 445 -28.11 8.57 1.73
N ASN A 446 -28.21 8.91 0.45
CA ASN A 446 -29.22 8.37 -0.43
C ASN A 446 -28.91 6.92 -0.86
N GLN A 447 -29.63 5.96 -0.28
CA GLN A 447 -29.43 4.53 -0.55
C GLN A 447 -29.75 4.14 -2.01
N ASP A 448 -30.64 4.84 -2.68
CA ASP A 448 -30.95 4.55 -4.09
C ASP A 448 -29.82 4.99 -5.01
N TYR A 449 -29.11 6.08 -4.65
CA TYR A 449 -27.89 6.48 -5.34
C TYR A 449 -26.76 5.45 -5.13
N ILE A 450 -26.58 4.94 -3.90
CA ILE A 450 -25.62 3.89 -3.61
C ILE A 450 -25.88 2.65 -4.46
N LYS A 451 -27.15 2.16 -4.50
CA LYS A 451 -27.56 1.03 -5.34
C LYS A 451 -27.34 1.28 -6.84
N CYS A 452 -27.55 2.52 -7.29
CA CYS A 452 -27.33 2.91 -8.68
C CYS A 452 -25.84 2.90 -9.06
N LEU A 453 -24.97 3.31 -8.12
CA LEU A 453 -23.51 3.31 -8.33
C LEU A 453 -22.92 1.89 -8.36
N GLN A 454 -23.54 0.92 -7.68
CA GLN A 454 -23.14 -0.49 -7.68
C GLN A 454 -23.49 -1.26 -8.96
N LYS A 455 -24.46 -0.78 -9.75
CA LYS A 455 -24.87 -1.33 -11.06
C LYS A 455 -24.04 -0.75 -12.20
#